data_89919f9320149d0aeb30a0a519fd864e
#
_entry.id   89919f9320149d0aeb30a0a519fd864e
#
_cell.length_a   1.000
_cell.length_b   1.000
_cell.length_c   1.000
_cell.angle_alpha   90.00
_cell.angle_beta   90.00
_cell.angle_gamma   90.00
#
_symmetry.space_group_name_H-M   'P 1'
#
loop_
_entity.id
_entity.type
_entity.pdbx_description
1 polymer ?
#
loop_
_entity_poly.entity_id
_entity_poly.type
_entity_poly.pdbx_seq_one_letter_code
_entity_poly.pdbx_strand_id
1 'polypeptide(L)'
;MSRPLISLTLAAITASCLAIGTAQAATKGKRIDLNTPEGATLVQRRIQCGSIDNTPTIYSFHGEAFARVPGERDRKLFDVEGYNVRQCVTVTDPVRGTGWRLVSRELLLYVDPSTGELLKEWKNPWTGQTVKVLQTANDPVNQRPVFPVTADGKPNAWPATISGDTWWNTITVPLFYINPLGGPYQKNVGGYYHATEMFNFFGKVSSITDPKIPNPPIEVGWVRMADWLPWMEMSGRAGLIYMHAAGRKLDSYDQLPELMRKAIETDYPEYRTPPAGSDTRENETSWTYFKKKVAPTTPVTK
;
A
#
# COMPACT_ATOMS: atom_id res chain seq x y z
N MET A 1 89.78 -6.68 18.40
CA MET A 1 89.83 -7.94 19.20
C MET A 1 88.57 -8.01 20.03
N SER A 2 87.64 -8.89 19.72
CA SER A 2 86.65 -9.46 20.64
C SER A 2 85.62 -10.17 19.81
N ARG A 3 85.53 -11.45 19.95
CA ARG A 3 84.63 -12.37 19.23
C ARG A 3 83.22 -12.33 19.82
N PRO A 4 82.18 -12.58 19.03
CA PRO A 4 80.80 -12.61 19.51
C PRO A 4 80.41 -13.99 20.06
N LEU A 5 79.57 -13.95 21.06
CA LEU A 5 78.87 -15.08 21.66
C LEU A 5 77.65 -15.51 20.77
N ILE A 6 77.59 -16.80 20.45
CA ILE A 6 76.46 -17.41 19.77
C ILE A 6 75.42 -17.80 20.83
N SER A 7 74.25 -17.23 20.73
CA SER A 7 73.10 -17.57 21.57
C SER A 7 72.17 -18.55 20.80
N LEU A 8 72.02 -19.77 21.26
CA LEU A 8 71.06 -20.75 20.76
C LEU A 8 69.68 -20.41 21.27
N THR A 9 68.77 -20.12 20.37
CA THR A 9 67.35 -19.97 20.66
C THR A 9 66.63 -21.29 20.39
N LEU A 10 66.04 -21.86 21.40
CA LEU A 10 65.21 -23.07 21.37
C LEU A 10 63.84 -22.72 20.77
N ALA A 11 63.53 -23.35 19.64
CA ALA A 11 62.23 -23.20 18.99
C ALA A 11 61.20 -24.12 19.68
N ALA A 12 60.20 -23.48 20.34
CA ALA A 12 59.05 -24.18 20.86
C ALA A 12 58.00 -24.35 19.75
N ILE A 13 57.73 -25.59 19.39
CA ILE A 13 56.67 -25.95 18.45
C ILE A 13 55.35 -25.98 19.22
N THR A 14 54.52 -24.95 19.05
CA THR A 14 53.14 -24.96 19.54
C THR A 14 52.25 -25.66 18.51
N ALA A 15 51.72 -26.80 18.87
CA ALA A 15 50.70 -27.53 18.13
C ALA A 15 49.39 -26.78 18.23
N SER A 16 48.99 -26.08 17.12
CA SER A 16 47.66 -25.49 17.02
C SER A 16 46.65 -26.58 16.72
N CYS A 17 45.81 -26.93 17.69
CA CYS A 17 44.61 -27.71 17.47
C CYS A 17 43.63 -26.93 16.64
N LEU A 18 43.50 -27.25 15.35
CA LEU A 18 42.36 -26.80 14.51
C LEU A 18 41.10 -27.46 15.06
N ALA A 19 40.32 -26.72 15.85
CA ALA A 19 38.95 -27.05 16.11
C ALA A 19 38.15 -26.87 14.79
N ILE A 20 37.91 -28.00 14.11
CA ILE A 20 36.92 -28.05 13.01
C ILE A 20 35.56 -27.86 13.65
N GLY A 21 35.13 -26.60 13.71
CA GLY A 21 33.76 -26.25 14.02
C GLY A 21 32.85 -26.83 12.94
N THR A 22 32.17 -27.93 13.27
CA THR A 22 31.04 -28.40 12.47
C THR A 22 30.01 -27.31 12.45
N ALA A 23 29.95 -26.55 11.34
CA ALA A 23 28.83 -25.64 11.05
C ALA A 23 27.56 -26.49 11.07
N GLN A 24 26.84 -26.44 12.18
CA GLN A 24 25.54 -27.06 12.32
C GLN A 24 24.62 -26.44 11.27
N ALA A 25 24.36 -27.20 10.21
CA ALA A 25 23.41 -26.79 9.19
C ALA A 25 22.09 -26.52 9.90
N ALA A 26 21.74 -25.24 10.04
CA ALA A 26 20.46 -24.86 10.57
C ALA A 26 19.40 -25.58 9.73
N THR A 27 18.57 -26.40 10.39
CA THR A 27 17.44 -27.07 9.77
C THR A 27 16.60 -25.98 9.07
N LYS A 28 16.71 -25.89 7.74
CA LYS A 28 15.90 -25.00 6.91
C LYS A 28 14.47 -25.41 7.13
N GLY A 29 13.72 -24.63 7.91
CA GLY A 29 12.27 -24.81 8.03
C GLY A 29 11.68 -24.86 6.60
N LYS A 30 10.69 -25.73 6.40
CA LYS A 30 10.07 -25.92 5.08
C LYS A 30 9.52 -24.58 4.62
N ARG A 31 10.01 -24.07 3.48
CA ARG A 31 9.55 -22.83 2.89
C ARG A 31 8.13 -23.00 2.34
N ILE A 32 7.40 -21.87 2.22
CA ILE A 32 6.10 -21.87 1.55
C ILE A 32 6.32 -22.26 0.10
N ASP A 33 5.58 -23.26 -0.37
CA ASP A 33 5.64 -23.74 -1.74
C ASP A 33 4.74 -22.88 -2.63
N LEU A 34 5.35 -22.09 -3.49
CA LEU A 34 4.66 -21.14 -4.39
C LEU A 34 3.85 -21.84 -5.50
N ASN A 35 4.08 -23.13 -5.74
CA ASN A 35 3.41 -23.91 -6.79
C ASN A 35 2.11 -24.56 -6.30
N THR A 36 1.79 -24.44 -5.02
CA THR A 36 0.53 -24.94 -4.47
C THR A 36 -0.50 -23.81 -4.32
N PRO A 37 -1.81 -24.09 -4.50
CA PRO A 37 -2.86 -23.10 -4.30
C PRO A 37 -2.86 -22.49 -2.88
N GLU A 38 -2.57 -23.31 -1.87
CA GLU A 38 -2.44 -22.88 -0.47
C GLU A 38 -1.23 -21.96 -0.27
N GLY A 39 -0.09 -22.32 -0.86
CA GLY A 39 1.11 -21.50 -0.82
C GLY A 39 0.93 -20.17 -1.55
N ALA A 40 0.33 -20.19 -2.72
CA ALA A 40 -0.04 -18.98 -3.48
C ALA A 40 -0.98 -18.07 -2.68
N THR A 41 -2.01 -18.64 -2.05
CA THR A 41 -2.97 -17.91 -1.20
C THR A 41 -2.28 -17.30 0.02
N LEU A 42 -1.38 -18.04 0.66
CA LEU A 42 -0.64 -17.58 1.83
C LEU A 42 0.34 -16.45 1.46
N VAL A 43 1.03 -16.55 0.32
CA VAL A 43 1.96 -15.50 -0.13
C VAL A 43 1.20 -14.22 -0.49
N GLN A 44 0.06 -14.31 -1.15
CA GLN A 44 -0.80 -13.15 -1.43
C GLN A 44 -1.24 -12.47 -0.12
N ARG A 45 -1.61 -13.24 0.90
CA ARG A 45 -1.89 -12.70 2.23
C ARG A 45 -0.68 -11.97 2.81
N ARG A 46 0.52 -12.56 2.73
CA ARG A 46 1.75 -11.99 3.27
C ARG A 46 2.19 -10.71 2.58
N ILE A 47 1.82 -10.53 1.31
CA ILE A 47 1.97 -9.25 0.61
C ILE A 47 1.03 -8.22 1.23
N GLN A 48 -0.23 -8.54 1.38
CA GLN A 48 -1.24 -7.58 1.84
C GLN A 48 -1.15 -7.29 3.33
N CYS A 49 -0.88 -8.31 4.14
CA CYS A 49 -0.79 -8.22 5.60
C CYS A 49 0.45 -8.96 6.10
N GLY A 50 0.36 -9.49 7.30
CA GLY A 50 1.27 -10.49 7.84
C GLY A 50 0.63 -11.89 7.86
N SER A 51 1.32 -12.84 8.45
CA SER A 51 0.83 -14.22 8.62
C SER A 51 -0.13 -14.39 9.81
N ILE A 52 -0.18 -13.42 10.72
CA ILE A 52 -0.93 -13.49 11.99
C ILE A 52 -2.24 -12.75 11.84
N ASP A 53 -3.34 -13.36 12.26
CA ASP A 53 -4.67 -12.74 12.23
C ASP A 53 -4.75 -11.52 13.15
N ASN A 54 -5.54 -10.55 12.74
CA ASN A 54 -5.84 -9.34 13.50
C ASN A 54 -4.58 -8.52 13.88
N THR A 55 -3.48 -8.69 13.14
CA THR A 55 -2.28 -7.90 13.35
C THR A 55 -2.28 -6.71 12.38
N PRO A 56 -2.24 -5.48 12.88
CA PRO A 56 -2.16 -4.30 12.03
C PRO A 56 -0.92 -4.33 11.12
N THR A 57 -1.12 -4.02 9.87
CA THR A 57 -0.09 -3.85 8.85
C THR A 57 -0.25 -2.48 8.23
N ILE A 58 0.85 -1.78 8.03
CA ILE A 58 0.85 -0.41 7.52
C ILE A 58 1.62 -0.37 6.22
N TYR A 59 1.02 0.26 5.22
CA TYR A 59 1.72 0.75 4.04
C TYR A 59 1.76 2.27 4.07
N SER A 60 2.93 2.83 3.75
CA SER A 60 3.10 4.26 3.55
C SER A 60 3.82 4.50 2.22
N PHE A 61 3.36 5.50 1.48
CA PHE A 61 3.92 5.87 0.18
C PHE A 61 3.86 7.38 -0.02
N HIS A 62 4.83 7.88 -0.77
CA HIS A 62 4.96 9.29 -1.10
C HIS A 62 5.14 9.47 -2.60
N GLY A 63 4.62 10.56 -3.15
CA GLY A 63 4.73 10.84 -4.58
C GLY A 63 4.14 12.18 -4.98
N GLU A 64 3.73 12.27 -6.23
CA GLU A 64 3.32 13.50 -6.87
C GLU A 64 2.01 13.31 -7.63
N ALA A 65 1.22 14.37 -7.69
CA ALA A 65 0.00 14.45 -8.47
C ALA A 65 0.15 15.45 -9.63
N PHE A 66 -0.32 15.05 -10.79
CA PHE A 66 -0.24 15.82 -12.02
C PHE A 66 -1.61 15.93 -12.70
N ALA A 67 -1.82 17.03 -13.37
CA ALA A 67 -2.91 17.17 -14.31
C ALA A 67 -2.44 16.87 -15.74
N ARG A 68 -3.27 16.15 -16.50
CA ARG A 68 -3.14 15.99 -17.94
C ARG A 68 -4.37 16.59 -18.62
N VAL A 69 -4.16 17.69 -19.35
CA VAL A 69 -5.20 18.42 -20.06
C VAL A 69 -4.89 18.41 -21.55
N PRO A 70 -5.86 18.13 -22.43
CA PRO A 70 -5.64 18.17 -23.88
C PRO A 70 -5.05 19.50 -24.34
N GLY A 71 -3.95 19.43 -25.11
CA GLY A 71 -3.27 20.62 -25.64
C GLY A 71 -2.30 21.32 -24.67
N GLU A 72 -2.18 20.85 -23.43
CA GLU A 72 -1.24 21.38 -22.44
C GLU A 72 -0.15 20.33 -22.10
N ARG A 73 0.98 20.80 -21.60
CA ARG A 73 1.96 19.90 -20.96
C ARG A 73 1.43 19.47 -19.60
N ASP A 74 1.81 18.26 -19.18
CA ASP A 74 1.48 17.77 -17.83
C ASP A 74 1.96 18.79 -16.79
N ARG A 75 1.11 19.08 -15.82
CA ARG A 75 1.35 20.06 -14.77
C ARG A 75 1.34 19.37 -13.40
N LYS A 76 2.43 19.50 -12.64
CA LYS A 76 2.43 19.13 -11.24
C LYS A 76 1.45 20.03 -10.48
N LEU A 77 0.61 19.40 -9.65
CA LEU A 77 -0.43 20.08 -8.86
C LEU A 77 -0.02 20.17 -7.38
N PHE A 78 0.36 19.06 -6.81
CA PHE A 78 0.72 18.90 -5.39
C PHE A 78 1.48 17.60 -5.18
N ASP A 79 2.07 17.43 -4.02
CA ASP A 79 2.62 16.16 -3.56
C ASP A 79 1.53 15.35 -2.84
N VAL A 80 1.76 14.05 -2.71
CA VAL A 80 0.83 13.13 -2.04
C VAL A 80 1.57 12.29 -1.01
N GLU A 81 0.95 12.16 0.18
CA GLU A 81 1.34 11.23 1.22
C GLU A 81 0.22 10.21 1.40
N GLY A 82 0.52 8.96 1.13
CA GLY A 82 -0.45 7.88 1.23
C GLY A 82 -0.21 6.98 2.43
N TYR A 83 -1.29 6.53 3.01
CA TYR A 83 -1.32 5.63 4.15
C TYR A 83 -2.45 4.63 4.00
N ASN A 84 -2.15 3.37 4.29
CA ASN A 84 -3.16 2.35 4.42
C ASN A 84 -2.86 1.50 5.65
N VAL A 85 -3.81 1.45 6.60
CA VAL A 85 -3.78 0.54 7.73
C VAL A 85 -4.76 -0.59 7.49
N ARG A 86 -4.29 -1.82 7.62
CA ARG A 86 -5.03 -3.01 7.28
C ARG A 86 -4.74 -4.16 8.23
N GLN A 87 -5.64 -5.13 8.23
CA GLN A 87 -5.42 -6.44 8.84
C GLN A 87 -6.09 -7.53 8.02
N CYS A 88 -5.57 -8.73 8.12
CA CYS A 88 -6.19 -9.89 7.53
C CYS A 88 -6.74 -10.80 8.61
N VAL A 89 -7.84 -11.48 8.28
CA VAL A 89 -8.41 -12.54 9.09
C VAL A 89 -8.55 -13.80 8.27
N THR A 90 -8.32 -14.93 8.91
CA THR A 90 -8.55 -16.25 8.31
C THR A 90 -10.05 -16.46 8.12
N VAL A 91 -10.42 -16.99 6.96
CA VAL A 91 -11.79 -17.36 6.62
C VAL A 91 -11.78 -18.76 6.01
N THR A 92 -12.83 -19.54 6.26
CA THR A 92 -12.96 -20.90 5.74
C THR A 92 -14.24 -21.02 4.93
N ASP A 93 -14.11 -21.62 3.78
CA ASP A 93 -15.21 -21.98 2.89
C ASP A 93 -15.16 -23.49 2.65
N PRO A 94 -16.28 -24.25 2.78
CA PRO A 94 -16.26 -25.70 2.69
C PRO A 94 -15.85 -26.25 1.32
N VAL A 95 -15.95 -25.44 0.27
CA VAL A 95 -15.60 -25.83 -1.11
C VAL A 95 -14.24 -25.25 -1.51
N ARG A 96 -13.98 -24.00 -1.14
CA ARG A 96 -12.79 -23.28 -1.59
C ARG A 96 -11.60 -23.36 -0.63
N GLY A 97 -11.78 -23.99 0.54
CA GLY A 97 -10.73 -24.19 1.54
C GLY A 97 -10.54 -23.02 2.51
N THR A 98 -9.39 -22.99 3.18
CA THR A 98 -9.03 -21.93 4.11
C THR A 98 -8.27 -20.81 3.41
N GLY A 99 -8.80 -19.62 3.48
CA GLY A 99 -8.27 -18.40 2.87
C GLY A 99 -8.18 -17.25 3.85
N TRP A 100 -8.20 -16.04 3.33
CA TRP A 100 -8.10 -14.81 4.13
C TRP A 100 -8.97 -13.71 3.54
N ARG A 101 -9.34 -12.76 4.38
CA ARG A 101 -10.02 -11.52 4.02
C ARG A 101 -9.27 -10.33 4.58
N LEU A 102 -9.21 -9.24 3.82
CA LEU A 102 -8.61 -7.99 4.24
C LEU A 102 -9.69 -6.96 4.59
N VAL A 103 -9.46 -6.25 5.70
CA VAL A 103 -10.18 -5.04 6.09
C VAL A 103 -9.17 -3.90 6.26
N SER A 104 -9.51 -2.71 5.76
CA SER A 104 -8.57 -1.58 5.77
C SER A 104 -9.24 -0.21 5.81
N ARG A 105 -8.42 0.80 6.15
CA ARG A 105 -8.68 2.23 6.01
C ARG A 105 -7.56 2.88 5.22
N GLU A 106 -7.88 3.94 4.50
CA GLU A 106 -6.95 4.66 3.65
C GLU A 106 -7.00 6.16 3.90
N LEU A 107 -5.82 6.77 4.00
CA LEU A 107 -5.64 8.21 3.92
C LEU A 107 -4.77 8.55 2.71
N LEU A 108 -5.16 9.57 1.97
CA LEU A 108 -4.31 10.21 0.99
C LEU A 108 -4.33 11.72 1.28
N LEU A 109 -3.20 12.22 1.74
CA LEU A 109 -2.99 13.63 2.05
C LEU A 109 -2.41 14.33 0.84
N TYR A 110 -2.97 15.48 0.51
CA TYR A 110 -2.45 16.39 -0.50
C TYR A 110 -1.56 17.42 0.21
N VAL A 111 -0.36 17.61 -0.31
CA VAL A 111 0.70 18.38 0.32
C VAL A 111 1.16 19.50 -0.59
N ASP A 112 1.33 20.68 -0.06
CA ASP A 112 1.87 21.83 -0.81
C ASP A 112 3.36 21.56 -1.12
N PRO A 113 3.76 21.48 -2.40
CA PRO A 113 5.13 21.16 -2.77
C PRO A 113 6.15 22.25 -2.41
N SER A 114 5.69 23.46 -2.08
CA SER A 114 6.57 24.57 -1.71
C SER A 114 6.87 24.62 -0.23
N THR A 115 5.94 24.17 0.61
CA THR A 115 6.06 24.24 2.08
C THR A 115 6.21 22.88 2.75
N GLY A 116 5.77 21.80 2.08
CA GLY A 116 5.69 20.46 2.68
C GLY A 116 4.54 20.30 3.68
N GLU A 117 3.66 21.28 3.77
CA GLU A 117 2.53 21.25 4.70
C GLU A 117 1.26 20.69 4.03
N LEU A 118 0.29 20.32 4.87
CA LEU A 118 -1.00 19.85 4.41
C LEU A 118 -1.72 20.94 3.61
N LEU A 119 -2.08 20.62 2.36
CA LEU A 119 -2.78 21.54 1.47
C LEU A 119 -4.24 21.68 1.95
N LYS A 120 -4.59 22.86 2.46
CA LYS A 120 -5.95 23.17 2.95
C LYS A 120 -6.82 23.86 1.91
N GLU A 121 -6.18 24.66 1.07
CA GLU A 121 -6.80 25.39 -0.04
C GLU A 121 -5.95 25.23 -1.28
N TRP A 122 -6.58 25.20 -2.43
CA TRP A 122 -5.90 25.08 -3.72
C TRP A 122 -6.42 26.14 -4.68
N LYS A 123 -5.50 26.93 -5.22
CA LYS A 123 -5.82 27.88 -6.28
C LYS A 123 -5.85 27.14 -7.61
N ASN A 124 -7.06 26.96 -8.15
CA ASN A 124 -7.25 26.28 -9.42
C ASN A 124 -6.57 27.09 -10.56
N PRO A 125 -5.56 26.54 -11.23
CA PRO A 125 -4.78 27.28 -12.23
C PRO A 125 -5.54 27.57 -13.52
N TRP A 126 -6.70 26.95 -13.74
CA TRP A 126 -7.51 27.14 -14.93
C TRP A 126 -8.72 28.08 -14.71
N THR A 127 -9.29 28.06 -13.52
CA THR A 127 -10.45 28.92 -13.19
C THR A 127 -10.04 30.15 -12.37
N GLY A 128 -8.87 30.14 -11.76
CA GLY A 128 -8.41 31.18 -10.84
C GLY A 128 -9.08 31.17 -9.46
N GLN A 129 -10.06 30.29 -9.26
CA GLN A 129 -10.78 30.15 -7.98
C GLN A 129 -9.92 29.43 -6.95
N THR A 130 -10.05 29.85 -5.70
CA THR A 130 -9.50 29.10 -4.56
C THR A 130 -10.59 28.20 -3.99
N VAL A 131 -10.30 26.90 -3.94
CA VAL A 131 -11.22 25.87 -3.45
C VAL A 131 -10.64 25.22 -2.20
N LYS A 132 -11.52 24.78 -1.29
CA LYS A 132 -11.10 24.00 -0.12
C LYS A 132 -10.72 22.59 -0.54
N VAL A 133 -9.57 22.14 -0.08
CA VAL A 133 -9.09 20.77 -0.31
C VAL A 133 -9.73 19.84 0.70
N LEU A 134 -10.31 18.76 0.22
CA LEU A 134 -10.73 17.65 1.07
C LEU A 134 -9.72 16.52 0.90
N GLN A 135 -9.02 16.18 1.98
CA GLN A 135 -8.15 15.01 2.00
C GLN A 135 -8.97 13.74 1.80
N THR A 136 -8.42 12.73 1.13
CA THR A 136 -9.12 11.45 0.97
C THR A 136 -8.95 10.62 2.24
N ALA A 137 -10.07 10.21 2.84
CA ALA A 137 -10.09 9.42 4.07
C ALA A 137 -11.21 8.36 3.98
N ASN A 138 -10.89 7.22 3.37
CA ASN A 138 -11.85 6.15 3.09
C ASN A 138 -11.90 5.14 4.24
N ASP A 139 -13.08 4.88 4.79
CA ASP A 139 -13.33 3.90 5.86
C ASP A 139 -14.71 3.22 5.72
N PRO A 140 -14.77 1.94 5.36
CA PRO A 140 -13.66 1.02 5.10
C PRO A 140 -13.26 0.93 3.61
N VAL A 141 -12.13 0.24 3.37
CA VAL A 141 -11.73 -0.22 2.04
C VAL A 141 -11.39 -1.72 2.13
N ASN A 142 -12.43 -2.53 2.19
CA ASN A 142 -12.33 -3.97 2.40
C ASN A 142 -12.16 -4.72 1.06
N GLN A 143 -11.49 -5.87 1.09
CA GLN A 143 -11.33 -6.72 -0.08
C GLN A 143 -12.15 -8.02 0.06
N ARG A 144 -12.54 -8.58 -1.08
CA ARG A 144 -13.18 -9.89 -1.11
C ARG A 144 -12.22 -10.96 -0.61
N PRO A 145 -12.73 -12.04 0.03
CA PRO A 145 -11.90 -13.14 0.46
C PRO A 145 -11.15 -13.81 -0.68
N VAL A 146 -9.91 -14.21 -0.40
CA VAL A 146 -9.05 -14.99 -1.30
C VAL A 146 -8.91 -16.40 -0.72
N PHE A 147 -9.10 -17.41 -1.56
CA PHE A 147 -9.09 -18.82 -1.19
C PHE A 147 -8.16 -19.62 -2.10
N PRO A 148 -7.72 -20.83 -1.70
CA PRO A 148 -6.96 -21.74 -2.56
C PRO A 148 -7.70 -22.15 -3.82
N VAL A 149 -9.03 -22.18 -3.78
CA VAL A 149 -9.87 -22.37 -4.95
C VAL A 149 -10.64 -21.07 -5.25
N THR A 150 -10.53 -20.58 -6.47
CA THR A 150 -11.19 -19.35 -6.94
C THR A 150 -12.69 -19.55 -7.10
N ALA A 151 -13.44 -18.46 -7.32
CA ALA A 151 -14.90 -18.53 -7.45
C ALA A 151 -15.36 -19.33 -8.70
N ASP A 152 -14.52 -19.42 -9.73
CA ASP A 152 -14.75 -20.22 -10.95
C ASP A 152 -14.20 -21.66 -10.84
N GLY A 153 -13.85 -22.11 -9.63
CA GLY A 153 -13.43 -23.47 -9.33
C GLY A 153 -11.99 -23.81 -9.72
N LYS A 154 -11.18 -22.84 -10.12
CA LYS A 154 -9.78 -23.06 -10.50
C LYS A 154 -8.85 -22.98 -9.29
N PRO A 155 -7.69 -23.66 -9.33
CA PRO A 155 -6.63 -23.45 -8.34
C PRO A 155 -6.17 -21.99 -8.33
N ASN A 156 -6.04 -21.40 -7.14
CA ASN A 156 -5.43 -20.09 -7.01
C ASN A 156 -3.94 -20.17 -7.37
N ALA A 157 -3.48 -19.15 -8.08
CA ALA A 157 -2.08 -19.00 -8.45
C ALA A 157 -1.59 -17.60 -8.04
N TRP A 158 -0.33 -17.50 -7.72
CA TRP A 158 0.30 -16.20 -7.49
C TRP A 158 0.93 -15.68 -8.79
N PRO A 159 0.35 -14.64 -9.42
CA PRO A 159 0.81 -14.16 -10.73
C PRO A 159 2.01 -13.24 -10.62
N ALA A 160 3.07 -13.68 -9.93
CA ALA A 160 4.30 -12.92 -9.80
C ALA A 160 5.34 -13.36 -10.82
N THR A 161 6.14 -12.41 -11.27
CA THR A 161 7.39 -12.67 -11.98
C THR A 161 8.51 -12.84 -10.96
N ILE A 162 9.34 -13.88 -11.13
CA ILE A 162 10.48 -14.18 -10.26
C ILE A 162 11.76 -14.16 -11.10
N SER A 163 12.77 -13.44 -10.59
CA SER A 163 14.13 -13.42 -11.16
C SER A 163 15.14 -13.49 -10.03
N GLY A 164 15.85 -14.60 -9.92
CA GLY A 164 16.73 -14.88 -8.78
C GLY A 164 15.96 -14.85 -7.45
N ASP A 165 16.41 -14.03 -6.51
CA ASP A 165 15.73 -13.84 -5.22
C ASP A 165 14.73 -12.67 -5.22
N THR A 166 14.48 -12.04 -6.37
CA THR A 166 13.54 -10.94 -6.48
C THR A 166 12.24 -11.40 -7.14
N TRP A 167 11.11 -10.95 -6.61
CA TRP A 167 9.80 -11.10 -7.23
C TRP A 167 9.13 -9.73 -7.38
N TRP A 168 8.24 -9.63 -8.37
CA TRP A 168 7.32 -8.51 -8.50
C TRP A 168 5.95 -9.00 -8.99
N ASN A 169 4.93 -8.28 -8.55
CA ASN A 169 3.54 -8.56 -8.89
C ASN A 169 2.83 -7.25 -9.21
N THR A 170 2.14 -7.21 -10.33
CA THR A 170 1.35 -6.06 -10.77
C THR A 170 -0.13 -6.35 -10.58
N ILE A 171 -0.85 -5.43 -9.95
CA ILE A 171 -2.30 -5.49 -9.77
C ILE A 171 -2.90 -4.22 -10.37
N THR A 172 -3.88 -4.39 -11.26
CA THR A 172 -4.65 -3.29 -11.84
C THR A 172 -6.07 -3.35 -11.32
N VAL A 173 -6.56 -2.25 -10.75
CA VAL A 173 -7.91 -2.11 -10.20
C VAL A 173 -8.64 -1.04 -10.98
N PRO A 174 -9.45 -1.40 -11.99
CA PRO A 174 -10.31 -0.46 -12.68
C PRO A 174 -11.50 -0.09 -11.78
N LEU A 175 -11.76 1.19 -11.65
CA LEU A 175 -12.90 1.75 -10.95
C LEU A 175 -13.81 2.46 -11.95
N PHE A 176 -15.02 1.95 -12.08
CA PHE A 176 -16.05 2.54 -12.94
C PHE A 176 -17.39 2.41 -12.23
N TYR A 177 -17.95 3.53 -11.79
CA TYR A 177 -19.20 3.51 -11.06
C TYR A 177 -20.01 4.79 -11.28
N ILE A 178 -21.31 4.72 -11.01
CA ILE A 178 -22.20 5.88 -11.08
C ILE A 178 -21.72 6.93 -10.08
N ASN A 179 -21.60 8.18 -10.57
CA ASN A 179 -21.26 9.30 -9.71
C ASN A 179 -22.32 9.45 -8.60
N PRO A 180 -21.94 9.31 -7.31
CA PRO A 180 -22.88 9.40 -6.20
C PRO A 180 -23.32 10.83 -5.88
N LEU A 181 -22.71 11.85 -6.55
CA LEU A 181 -23.00 13.26 -6.32
C LEU A 181 -24.14 13.71 -7.23
N GLY A 182 -25.08 14.47 -6.67
CA GLY A 182 -26.18 15.09 -7.40
C GLY A 182 -25.97 16.60 -7.61
N GLY A 183 -26.94 17.24 -8.31
CA GLY A 183 -26.99 18.68 -8.45
C GLY A 183 -25.77 19.31 -9.13
N PRO A 184 -25.22 20.41 -8.59
CA PRO A 184 -24.12 21.14 -9.22
C PRO A 184 -22.85 20.30 -9.39
N TYR A 185 -22.62 19.31 -8.55
CA TYR A 185 -21.43 18.45 -8.61
C TYR A 185 -21.42 17.53 -9.84
N GLN A 186 -22.57 17.12 -10.38
CA GLN A 186 -22.63 16.34 -11.61
C GLN A 186 -22.09 17.11 -12.83
N LYS A 187 -22.23 18.41 -12.86
CA LYS A 187 -21.67 19.26 -13.93
C LYS A 187 -20.15 19.20 -13.97
N ASN A 188 -19.53 18.98 -12.82
CA ASN A 188 -18.07 18.97 -12.70
C ASN A 188 -17.45 17.66 -13.19
N VAL A 189 -18.19 16.54 -13.16
CA VAL A 189 -17.59 15.20 -13.29
C VAL A 189 -18.43 14.20 -14.09
N GLY A 190 -19.57 14.61 -14.62
CA GLY A 190 -20.44 13.73 -15.41
C GLY A 190 -21.21 12.70 -14.58
N GLY A 191 -21.86 11.75 -15.28
CA GLY A 191 -22.71 10.73 -14.66
C GLY A 191 -21.97 9.51 -14.13
N TYR A 192 -20.73 9.31 -14.55
CA TYR A 192 -19.86 8.19 -14.14
C TYR A 192 -18.51 8.70 -13.71
N TYR A 193 -17.89 7.96 -12.80
CA TYR A 193 -16.52 8.18 -12.35
C TYR A 193 -15.61 7.09 -12.88
N HIS A 194 -14.48 7.50 -13.45
CA HIS A 194 -13.44 6.60 -13.91
C HIS A 194 -12.15 6.81 -13.11
N ALA A 195 -11.60 5.72 -12.67
CA ALA A 195 -10.23 5.68 -12.18
C ALA A 195 -9.61 4.31 -12.48
N THR A 196 -8.30 4.28 -12.56
CA THR A 196 -7.53 3.03 -12.60
C THR A 196 -6.39 3.17 -11.62
N GLU A 197 -6.30 2.21 -10.71
CA GLU A 197 -5.17 2.08 -9.80
C GLU A 197 -4.28 0.93 -10.25
N MET A 198 -2.98 1.18 -10.30
CA MET A 198 -1.95 0.22 -10.69
C MET A 198 -0.95 0.11 -9.55
N PHE A 199 -0.92 -1.07 -8.92
CA PHE A 199 0.00 -1.39 -7.84
C PHE A 199 1.09 -2.32 -8.37
N ASN A 200 2.33 -2.02 -8.04
CA ASN A 200 3.47 -2.89 -8.30
C ASN A 200 4.12 -3.23 -6.95
N PHE A 201 3.99 -4.48 -6.53
CA PHE A 201 4.62 -4.95 -5.29
C PHE A 201 5.92 -5.66 -5.61
N PHE A 202 6.93 -5.45 -4.77
CA PHE A 202 8.28 -5.99 -4.93
C PHE A 202 8.75 -6.58 -3.60
N GLY A 203 9.62 -7.58 -3.70
CA GLY A 203 10.25 -8.14 -2.50
C GLY A 203 11.22 -9.27 -2.82
N LYS A 204 11.69 -9.93 -1.76
CA LYS A 204 12.57 -11.08 -1.84
C LYS A 204 11.79 -12.39 -1.72
N VAL A 205 12.09 -13.34 -2.62
CA VAL A 205 11.54 -14.70 -2.54
C VAL A 205 11.93 -15.34 -1.22
N SER A 206 13.19 -15.17 -0.82
CA SER A 206 13.70 -15.67 0.46
C SER A 206 12.93 -15.14 1.68
N SER A 207 12.41 -13.91 1.64
CA SER A 207 11.63 -13.32 2.73
C SER A 207 10.15 -13.73 2.67
N ILE A 208 9.54 -13.66 1.49
CA ILE A 208 8.10 -13.90 1.34
C ILE A 208 7.75 -15.37 1.59
N THR A 209 8.66 -16.32 1.33
CA THR A 209 8.46 -17.75 1.53
C THR A 209 8.94 -18.27 2.88
N ASP A 210 9.63 -17.46 3.70
CA ASP A 210 10.10 -17.88 5.01
C ASP A 210 9.00 -17.77 6.07
N PRO A 211 8.48 -18.89 6.61
CA PRO A 211 7.41 -18.85 7.63
C PRO A 211 7.87 -18.21 8.96
N LYS A 212 9.17 -18.09 9.20
CA LYS A 212 9.73 -17.45 10.39
C LYS A 212 9.65 -15.91 10.34
N ILE A 213 9.38 -15.35 9.18
CA ILE A 213 9.21 -13.90 8.99
C ILE A 213 7.70 -13.62 8.91
N PRO A 214 7.00 -13.31 10.01
CA PRO A 214 5.54 -13.16 9.99
C PRO A 214 5.09 -11.94 9.16
N ASN A 215 5.91 -10.90 9.09
CA ASN A 215 5.65 -9.68 8.31
C ASN A 215 6.83 -9.41 7.36
N PRO A 216 6.87 -10.01 6.16
CA PRO A 216 7.98 -9.81 5.24
C PRO A 216 8.01 -8.38 4.72
N PRO A 217 9.21 -7.80 4.51
CA PRO A 217 9.39 -6.50 3.87
C PRO A 217 8.84 -6.52 2.45
N ILE A 218 8.03 -5.51 2.12
CA ILE A 218 7.42 -5.33 0.78
C ILE A 218 7.59 -3.86 0.38
N GLU A 219 8.01 -3.65 -0.84
CA GLU A 219 8.00 -2.34 -1.49
C GLU A 219 6.81 -2.23 -2.43
N VAL A 220 6.31 -1.03 -2.63
CA VAL A 220 5.15 -0.77 -3.50
C VAL A 220 5.37 0.47 -4.35
N GLY A 221 5.09 0.33 -5.65
CA GLY A 221 4.83 1.45 -6.54
C GLY A 221 3.32 1.56 -6.76
N TRP A 222 2.81 2.77 -6.81
CA TRP A 222 1.40 3.04 -7.05
C TRP A 222 1.22 4.14 -8.07
N VAL A 223 0.35 3.89 -9.03
CA VAL A 223 -0.10 4.89 -9.99
C VAL A 223 -1.62 4.90 -9.99
N ARG A 224 -2.21 6.09 -9.92
CA ARG A 224 -3.65 6.29 -10.09
C ARG A 224 -3.87 7.26 -11.23
N MET A 225 -4.70 6.88 -12.19
CA MET A 225 -5.26 7.76 -13.21
C MET A 225 -6.75 7.88 -12.94
N ALA A 226 -7.27 9.10 -12.86
CA ALA A 226 -8.65 9.31 -12.44
C ALA A 226 -9.24 10.58 -13.08
N ASP A 227 -10.57 10.62 -13.18
CA ASP A 227 -11.28 11.86 -13.35
C ASP A 227 -10.92 12.86 -12.23
N TRP A 228 -11.15 14.15 -12.48
CA TRP A 228 -10.88 15.19 -11.50
C TRP A 228 -11.52 14.88 -10.15
N LEU A 229 -10.83 15.18 -9.07
CA LEU A 229 -11.40 15.05 -7.73
C LEU A 229 -12.55 16.04 -7.54
N PRO A 230 -13.62 15.67 -6.83
CA PRO A 230 -14.83 16.49 -6.75
C PRO A 230 -14.59 17.89 -6.14
N TRP A 231 -13.67 18.00 -5.20
CA TRP A 231 -13.32 19.29 -4.58
C TRP A 231 -12.53 20.24 -5.50
N MET A 232 -11.98 19.74 -6.61
CA MET A 232 -11.21 20.57 -7.54
C MET A 232 -12.10 21.52 -8.38
N GLU A 233 -13.40 21.30 -8.42
CA GLU A 233 -14.39 22.15 -9.10
C GLU A 233 -14.03 22.46 -10.57
N MET A 234 -13.66 21.43 -11.31
CA MET A 234 -13.15 21.57 -12.68
C MET A 234 -14.22 21.86 -13.74
N SER A 235 -15.51 21.93 -13.36
CA SER A 235 -16.64 22.37 -14.19
C SER A 235 -16.71 21.71 -15.58
N GLY A 236 -16.49 20.40 -15.65
CA GLY A 236 -16.52 19.65 -16.90
C GLY A 236 -15.32 19.88 -17.82
N ARG A 237 -14.26 20.52 -17.36
CA ARG A 237 -13.01 20.65 -18.12
C ARG A 237 -12.47 19.27 -18.49
N ALA A 238 -12.19 19.09 -19.78
CA ALA A 238 -11.54 17.88 -20.27
C ALA A 238 -10.16 17.69 -19.63
N GLY A 239 -9.78 16.44 -19.36
CA GLY A 239 -8.52 16.08 -18.75
C GLY A 239 -8.72 15.12 -17.58
N LEU A 240 -7.64 14.82 -16.91
CA LEU A 240 -7.59 13.89 -15.78
C LEU A 240 -6.50 14.28 -14.79
N ILE A 241 -6.61 13.75 -13.58
CA ILE A 241 -5.52 13.75 -12.61
C ILE A 241 -4.83 12.38 -12.63
N TYR A 242 -3.50 12.36 -12.57
CA TYR A 242 -2.78 11.15 -12.27
C TYR A 242 -1.81 11.36 -11.11
N MET A 243 -1.61 10.31 -10.34
CA MET A 243 -0.71 10.28 -9.19
C MET A 243 0.29 9.16 -9.38
N HIS A 244 1.52 9.40 -9.02
CA HIS A 244 2.60 8.43 -9.07
C HIS A 244 3.35 8.47 -7.76
N ALA A 245 3.40 7.35 -7.05
CA ALA A 245 4.02 7.24 -5.74
C ALA A 245 4.75 5.92 -5.56
N ALA A 246 5.70 5.92 -4.65
CA ALA A 246 6.41 4.72 -4.19
C ALA A 246 6.46 4.68 -2.67
N GLY A 247 6.54 3.50 -2.11
CA GLY A 247 6.56 3.33 -0.68
C GLY A 247 6.82 1.89 -0.26
N ARG A 248 6.47 1.58 0.97
CA ARG A 248 6.77 0.27 1.55
C ARG A 248 5.81 -0.10 2.67
N LYS A 249 5.84 -1.38 3.01
CA LYS A 249 5.28 -1.88 4.26
C LYS A 249 6.18 -1.46 5.42
N LEU A 250 5.58 -0.92 6.48
CA LEU A 250 6.29 -0.49 7.68
C LEU A 250 6.24 -1.57 8.76
N ASP A 251 7.26 -1.58 9.62
CA ASP A 251 7.32 -2.49 10.76
C ASP A 251 6.50 -1.96 11.95
N SER A 252 6.33 -0.64 12.05
CA SER A 252 5.57 0.00 13.13
C SER A 252 4.96 1.33 12.70
N TYR A 253 3.96 1.77 13.45
CA TYR A 253 3.31 3.09 13.29
C TYR A 253 4.31 4.26 13.42
N ASP A 254 5.32 4.12 14.27
CA ASP A 254 6.29 5.18 14.55
C ASP A 254 7.23 5.48 13.36
N GLN A 255 7.26 4.56 12.37
CA GLN A 255 8.01 4.78 11.12
C GLN A 255 7.26 5.64 10.09
N LEU A 256 6.02 6.01 10.37
CA LEU A 256 5.28 6.93 9.50
C LEU A 256 5.92 8.31 9.46
N PRO A 257 5.85 9.02 8.31
CA PRO A 257 6.21 10.43 8.24
C PRO A 257 5.48 11.27 9.29
N GLU A 258 6.14 12.28 9.81
CA GLU A 258 5.59 13.13 10.88
C GLU A 258 4.26 13.79 10.47
N LEU A 259 4.17 14.28 9.23
CA LEU A 259 2.95 14.88 8.69
C LEU A 259 1.76 13.90 8.78
N MET A 260 1.97 12.65 8.35
CA MET A 260 0.93 11.62 8.38
C MET A 260 0.54 11.28 9.82
N ARG A 261 1.50 11.09 10.72
CA ARG A 261 1.23 10.80 12.14
C ARG A 261 0.42 11.93 12.78
N LYS A 262 0.81 13.18 12.57
CA LYS A 262 0.11 14.35 13.08
C LYS A 262 -1.33 14.41 12.54
N ALA A 263 -1.52 14.21 11.25
CA ALA A 263 -2.86 14.19 10.65
C ALA A 263 -3.74 13.09 11.26
N ILE A 264 -3.20 11.88 11.47
CA ILE A 264 -3.93 10.80 12.12
C ILE A 264 -4.28 11.17 13.56
N GLU A 265 -3.36 11.71 14.32
CA GLU A 265 -3.56 12.00 15.75
C GLU A 265 -4.53 13.18 16.00
N THR A 266 -4.59 14.15 15.05
CA THR A 266 -5.43 15.34 15.23
C THR A 266 -6.76 15.25 14.50
N ASP A 267 -6.77 14.77 13.25
CA ASP A 267 -7.92 14.91 12.37
C ASP A 267 -8.59 13.56 12.04
N TYR A 268 -7.84 12.44 12.16
CA TYR A 268 -8.28 11.10 11.75
C TYR A 268 -7.92 10.01 12.78
N PRO A 269 -8.26 10.17 14.08
CA PRO A 269 -7.79 9.25 15.14
C PRO A 269 -8.23 7.80 14.94
N GLU A 270 -9.36 7.55 14.28
CA GLU A 270 -9.84 6.21 13.94
C GLU A 270 -8.93 5.47 12.96
N TYR A 271 -8.12 6.21 12.17
CA TYR A 271 -7.18 5.62 11.22
C TYR A 271 -5.90 5.08 11.87
N ARG A 272 -5.72 5.24 13.17
CA ARG A 272 -4.61 4.63 13.89
C ARG A 272 -4.64 3.11 13.87
N THR A 273 -5.82 2.53 13.74
CA THR A 273 -6.03 1.08 13.70
C THR A 273 -6.89 0.67 12.52
N PRO A 274 -6.75 -0.57 11.99
CA PRO A 274 -7.64 -1.05 10.95
C PRO A 274 -9.07 -1.24 11.49
N PRO A 275 -10.09 -1.38 10.61
CA PRO A 275 -11.42 -1.81 11.02
C PRO A 275 -11.38 -3.18 11.69
N ALA A 276 -12.40 -3.53 12.48
CA ALA A 276 -12.54 -4.87 13.04
C ALA A 276 -12.51 -5.93 11.94
N GLY A 277 -11.90 -7.10 12.21
CA GLY A 277 -11.82 -8.20 11.23
C GLY A 277 -13.19 -8.69 10.73
N SER A 278 -14.26 -8.43 11.47
CA SER A 278 -15.65 -8.72 11.09
C SER A 278 -16.34 -7.61 10.28
N ASP A 279 -15.66 -6.51 9.96
CA ASP A 279 -16.25 -5.38 9.24
C ASP A 279 -16.78 -5.81 7.87
N THR A 280 -18.06 -5.54 7.62
CA THR A 280 -18.77 -5.85 6.38
C THR A 280 -19.44 -4.63 5.76
N ARG A 281 -19.10 -3.42 6.26
CA ARG A 281 -19.61 -2.18 5.67
C ARG A 281 -19.23 -2.08 4.19
N GLU A 282 -20.04 -1.38 3.43
CA GLU A 282 -19.70 -1.03 2.04
C GLU A 282 -18.45 -0.14 2.01
N ASN A 283 -17.62 -0.36 1.00
CA ASN A 283 -16.41 0.42 0.82
C ASN A 283 -16.73 1.89 0.55
N GLU A 284 -16.01 2.77 1.23
CA GLU A 284 -16.01 4.19 0.94
C GLU A 284 -15.03 4.51 -0.21
N THR A 285 -15.39 5.49 -0.99
CA THR A 285 -14.55 6.06 -2.06
C THR A 285 -14.35 7.54 -1.81
N SER A 286 -13.36 8.16 -2.43
CA SER A 286 -13.17 9.62 -2.34
C SER A 286 -14.43 10.42 -2.71
N TRP A 287 -15.32 9.86 -3.54
CA TRP A 287 -16.58 10.48 -3.94
C TRP A 287 -17.70 10.31 -2.91
N THR A 288 -17.85 9.12 -2.33
CA THR A 288 -18.81 8.90 -1.24
C THR A 288 -18.37 9.63 0.02
N TYR A 289 -17.07 9.71 0.27
CA TYR A 289 -16.51 10.50 1.36
C TYR A 289 -16.78 12.00 1.14
N PHE A 290 -16.56 12.54 -0.05
CA PHE A 290 -16.89 13.93 -0.38
C PHE A 290 -18.38 14.20 -0.18
N LYS A 291 -19.26 13.34 -0.68
CA LYS A 291 -20.72 13.45 -0.46
C LYS A 291 -21.06 13.53 1.03
N LYS A 292 -20.45 12.67 1.84
CA LYS A 292 -20.68 12.61 3.29
C LYS A 292 -20.21 13.88 4.01
N LYS A 293 -19.09 14.48 3.57
CA LYS A 293 -18.46 15.62 4.27
C LYS A 293 -18.89 17.00 3.77
N VAL A 294 -19.10 17.16 2.47
CA VAL A 294 -19.28 18.49 1.84
C VAL A 294 -20.68 18.64 1.24
N ALA A 295 -21.28 17.55 0.77
CA ALA A 295 -22.61 17.56 0.17
C ALA A 295 -23.67 16.80 1.02
N PRO A 296 -23.68 16.94 2.35
CA PRO A 296 -24.48 16.07 3.19
C PRO A 296 -25.99 16.18 3.02
N THR A 297 -26.49 17.25 2.40
CA THR A 297 -27.95 17.40 2.21
C THR A 297 -28.30 18.57 1.28
N THR A 298 -28.29 18.36 -0.01
CA THR A 298 -29.26 19.12 -0.81
C THR A 298 -30.55 18.28 -0.79
N PRO A 299 -31.68 18.78 -0.25
CA PRO A 299 -32.95 18.08 -0.36
C PRO A 299 -33.19 17.81 -1.84
N VAL A 300 -33.46 16.57 -2.20
CA VAL A 300 -33.99 16.23 -3.51
C VAL A 300 -35.36 16.90 -3.56
N THR A 301 -35.44 18.08 -4.12
CA THR A 301 -36.73 18.63 -4.54
C THR A 301 -37.25 17.70 -5.63
N LYS A 302 -38.32 16.96 -5.25
CA LYS A 302 -39.09 16.12 -6.17
C LYS A 302 -39.66 16.94 -7.30
#